data_98cbc16c68c13ee51a9d5b887560a0ae
#
_entry.id   98cbc16c68c13ee51a9d5b887560a0ae
#
_cell.length_a   1.000
_cell.length_b   1.000
_cell.length_c   1.000
_cell.angle_alpha   90.00
_cell.angle_beta   90.00
_cell.angle_gamma   90.00
#
_symmetry.space_group_name_H-M   'P 1'
#
loop_
_entity.id
_entity.type
_entity.pdbx_description
1 polymer ?
#
loop_
_entity_poly.entity_id
_entity_poly.type
_entity_poly.pdbx_seq_one_letter_code
_entity_poly.pdbx_strand_id
1 'polypeptide(L)'
;MKKKMLALMLMLLAALSALTAAAEGSLPDVGEIISGFKVTQLYALDALGGTVVHMEHEKTGAQLIYLANEDVNRTFSIGFRTKYDNDKGVPHVFEHACLSGSEKYPDPSLFFAMMNQTYNTFMNAMTATDYTIYPESSLSEDQLYVYADYVLSGVLHPLVVSDERSMMREAYRYELTDRDAQITLSGTVYSEMLGALSMNQRHLYELYKLMYPGSYTSTNTGGDPEVIPTMTQADLQAFHSTYYQPSNALIVLTGELDLARFLALIDEDYLSAYDAQTVEITDENDEPWTGYREARSVAPATADSEAQSIVSYAFALEGMTAEEEAVMENLADVLNMESSPLVKKTNERLPAAQVGAALLNRDLGKDPTLVFQMLGAQESDRDEFKAIVDETVAELLENGADQETLAAVCQNRRFSVELSNGDPSRGLAFAEDVTTRWAHDGDVTAYQTEYEVFDKLSEYVESGAFDAIFRKYMTNPARSVLLVTVTEPGLH
;
A
#
# COMPACT_ATOMS: atom_id res chain seq x y z
N MET A 1 58.47 -35.93 10.62
CA MET A 1 57.17 -35.94 11.26
C MET A 1 56.55 -34.51 11.36
N LYS A 2 57.23 -33.53 11.94
CA LYS A 2 56.66 -32.17 12.16
C LYS A 2 56.15 -31.44 10.88
N LYS A 3 56.86 -31.58 9.71
CA LYS A 3 56.43 -30.99 8.44
C LYS A 3 55.19 -31.64 7.83
N LYS A 4 54.98 -32.95 8.04
CA LYS A 4 53.78 -33.67 7.56
C LYS A 4 52.56 -33.39 8.44
N MET A 5 52.76 -33.17 9.75
CA MET A 5 51.70 -32.76 10.65
C MET A 5 51.24 -31.32 10.39
N LEU A 6 52.18 -30.41 10.08
CA LEU A 6 51.84 -29.02 9.72
C LEU A 6 51.07 -28.95 8.40
N ALA A 7 51.45 -29.74 7.40
CA ALA A 7 50.71 -29.82 6.14
C ALA A 7 49.31 -30.41 6.29
N LEU A 8 49.14 -31.41 7.16
CA LEU A 8 47.83 -32.00 7.47
C LEU A 8 46.93 -31.01 8.25
N MET A 9 47.53 -30.22 9.16
CA MET A 9 46.82 -29.19 9.91
C MET A 9 46.40 -28.02 9.04
N LEU A 10 47.23 -27.63 8.07
CA LEU A 10 46.90 -26.63 7.07
C LEU A 10 45.82 -27.09 6.07
N MET A 11 45.83 -28.39 5.68
CA MET A 11 44.76 -28.96 4.86
C MET A 11 43.44 -29.10 5.64
N LEU A 12 43.49 -29.43 6.93
CA LEU A 12 42.31 -29.46 7.79
C LEU A 12 41.75 -28.05 8.04
N LEU A 13 42.62 -27.05 8.24
CA LEU A 13 42.20 -25.65 8.34
C LEU A 13 41.61 -25.13 7.02
N ALA A 14 42.19 -25.47 5.88
CA ALA A 14 41.65 -25.12 4.57
C ALA A 14 40.34 -25.88 4.27
N ALA A 15 40.19 -27.13 4.72
CA ALA A 15 38.94 -27.87 4.61
C ALA A 15 37.87 -27.36 5.59
N LEU A 16 38.25 -26.90 6.80
CA LEU A 16 37.33 -26.24 7.73
C LEU A 16 36.90 -24.88 7.21
N SER A 17 37.81 -24.07 6.65
CA SER A 17 37.45 -22.80 6.03
C SER A 17 36.62 -22.97 4.75
N ALA A 18 36.78 -24.04 4.00
CA ALA A 18 35.92 -24.39 2.87
C ALA A 18 34.54 -24.93 3.33
N LEU A 19 34.47 -25.59 4.49
CA LEU A 19 33.19 -26.03 5.08
C LEU A 19 32.43 -24.82 5.75
N THR A 20 33.16 -23.87 6.31
CA THR A 20 32.50 -22.62 6.83
C THR A 20 32.09 -21.68 5.73
N ALA A 21 32.79 -21.64 4.59
CA ALA A 21 32.38 -20.91 3.39
C ALA A 21 31.20 -21.59 2.64
N ALA A 22 30.94 -22.89 2.89
CA ALA A 22 29.76 -23.60 2.37
C ALA A 22 28.53 -23.49 3.30
N ALA A 23 28.66 -22.83 4.45
CA ALA A 23 27.55 -22.62 5.42
C ALA A 23 27.03 -21.17 5.42
N GLU A 24 27.72 -20.22 4.80
CA GLU A 24 27.19 -18.91 4.40
C GLU A 24 26.66 -19.07 2.98
N GLY A 25 25.34 -19.25 2.82
CA GLY A 25 24.69 -19.31 1.50
C GLY A 25 25.06 -18.06 0.71
N SER A 26 25.95 -18.18 -0.30
CA SER A 26 26.23 -17.09 -1.22
C SER A 26 24.94 -16.73 -1.93
N LEU A 27 24.64 -15.42 -2.05
CA LEU A 27 23.54 -14.97 -2.89
C LEU A 27 23.74 -15.49 -4.32
N PRO A 28 22.64 -15.80 -5.04
CA PRO A 28 22.74 -16.31 -6.40
C PRO A 28 23.24 -15.22 -7.35
N ASP A 29 23.90 -15.64 -8.42
CA ASP A 29 24.39 -14.71 -9.47
C ASP A 29 23.26 -14.31 -10.44
N VAL A 30 23.38 -13.13 -11.05
CA VAL A 30 22.46 -12.68 -12.12
C VAL A 30 22.47 -13.70 -13.27
N GLY A 31 21.29 -14.15 -13.65
CA GLY A 31 21.07 -15.19 -14.66
C GLY A 31 20.99 -16.63 -14.09
N GLU A 32 21.30 -16.84 -12.83
CA GLU A 32 21.09 -18.13 -12.17
C GLU A 32 19.60 -18.44 -12.04
N ILE A 33 19.25 -19.73 -12.14
CA ILE A 33 17.88 -20.22 -12.01
C ILE A 33 17.81 -21.17 -10.81
N ILE A 34 16.91 -20.89 -9.87
CA ILE A 34 16.64 -21.69 -8.69
C ILE A 34 15.14 -21.96 -8.63
N SER A 35 14.73 -23.24 -8.65
CA SER A 35 13.31 -23.62 -8.60
C SER A 35 12.44 -22.77 -9.53
N GLY A 36 12.81 -22.71 -10.82
CA GLY A 36 12.06 -21.96 -11.83
C GLY A 36 12.22 -20.43 -11.79
N PHE A 37 12.81 -19.86 -10.74
CA PHE A 37 13.05 -18.43 -10.61
C PHE A 37 14.43 -18.04 -11.14
N LYS A 38 14.46 -17.16 -12.13
CA LYS A 38 15.68 -16.60 -12.70
C LYS A 38 16.02 -15.28 -12.07
N VAL A 39 17.25 -15.14 -11.58
CA VAL A 39 17.77 -13.86 -11.06
C VAL A 39 17.91 -12.87 -12.21
N THR A 40 17.21 -11.74 -12.13
CA THR A 40 17.20 -10.69 -13.14
C THR A 40 18.07 -9.52 -12.77
N GLN A 41 18.16 -9.18 -11.48
CA GLN A 41 18.94 -8.07 -10.96
C GLN A 41 19.46 -8.35 -9.56
N LEU A 42 20.60 -7.75 -9.21
CA LEU A 42 21.21 -7.82 -7.89
C LEU A 42 21.90 -6.50 -7.59
N TYR A 43 21.59 -5.88 -6.45
CA TYR A 43 22.22 -4.63 -6.03
C TYR A 43 22.19 -4.44 -4.51
N ALA A 44 23.16 -3.68 -3.99
CA ALA A 44 23.20 -3.33 -2.58
C ALA A 44 22.14 -2.25 -2.27
N LEU A 45 21.43 -2.41 -1.17
CA LEU A 45 20.53 -1.42 -0.59
C LEU A 45 21.03 -1.05 0.80
N ASP A 46 21.99 -0.14 0.83
CA ASP A 46 22.70 0.26 2.07
C ASP A 46 21.74 0.84 3.11
N ALA A 47 20.68 1.51 2.67
CA ALA A 47 19.65 2.06 3.54
C ALA A 47 18.98 0.99 4.41
N LEU A 48 18.86 -0.27 3.96
CA LEU A 48 18.29 -1.38 4.71
C LEU A 48 19.34 -2.44 5.11
N GLY A 49 20.61 -2.13 4.91
CA GLY A 49 21.74 -2.98 5.32
C GLY A 49 21.76 -4.35 4.66
N GLY A 50 21.36 -4.43 3.37
CA GLY A 50 21.25 -5.69 2.68
C GLY A 50 21.51 -5.62 1.18
N THR A 51 21.32 -6.76 0.53
CA THR A 51 21.35 -6.89 -0.93
C THR A 51 19.97 -7.30 -1.41
N VAL A 52 19.47 -6.61 -2.41
CA VAL A 52 18.20 -6.94 -3.06
C VAL A 52 18.46 -7.85 -4.26
N VAL A 53 17.71 -8.94 -4.33
CA VAL A 53 17.73 -9.91 -5.42
C VAL A 53 16.36 -9.87 -6.10
N HIS A 54 16.30 -9.44 -7.36
CA HIS A 54 15.09 -9.54 -8.18
C HIS A 54 15.11 -10.86 -8.95
N MET A 55 13.97 -11.53 -8.94
CA MET A 55 13.78 -12.79 -9.65
C MET A 55 12.45 -12.81 -10.40
N GLU A 56 12.41 -13.56 -11.50
CA GLU A 56 11.21 -13.80 -12.28
C GLU A 56 11.03 -15.30 -12.49
N HIS A 57 9.84 -15.83 -12.22
CA HIS A 57 9.52 -17.21 -12.48
C HIS A 57 9.33 -17.46 -13.97
N GLU A 58 10.24 -18.23 -14.61
CA GLU A 58 10.32 -18.37 -16.08
C GLU A 58 9.04 -18.88 -16.73
N LYS A 59 8.26 -19.73 -16.02
CA LYS A 59 7.05 -20.34 -16.58
C LYS A 59 5.82 -19.41 -16.47
N THR A 60 5.68 -18.68 -15.37
CA THR A 60 4.46 -17.92 -15.08
C THR A 60 4.63 -16.41 -15.18
N GLY A 61 5.86 -15.90 -15.09
CA GLY A 61 6.15 -14.47 -15.02
C GLY A 61 5.90 -13.84 -13.64
N ALA A 62 5.66 -14.67 -12.59
CA ALA A 62 5.57 -14.17 -11.23
C ALA A 62 6.85 -13.45 -10.83
N GLN A 63 6.74 -12.27 -10.22
CA GLN A 63 7.88 -11.49 -9.76
C GLN A 63 8.21 -11.84 -8.31
N LEU A 64 9.49 -11.87 -7.97
CA LEU A 64 9.95 -12.04 -6.60
C LEU A 64 11.08 -11.06 -6.28
N ILE A 65 11.00 -10.43 -5.12
CA ILE A 65 12.07 -9.61 -4.54
C ILE A 65 12.49 -10.22 -3.22
N TYR A 66 13.79 -10.43 -3.07
CA TYR A 66 14.38 -10.86 -1.81
C TYR A 66 15.35 -9.82 -1.28
N LEU A 67 15.05 -9.20 -0.13
CA LEU A 67 15.99 -8.38 0.62
C LEU A 67 16.79 -9.26 1.57
N ALA A 68 17.98 -9.64 1.14
CA ALA A 68 18.91 -10.44 1.92
C ALA A 68 19.66 -9.53 2.90
N ASN A 69 19.31 -9.59 4.18
CA ASN A 69 19.99 -8.91 5.27
C ASN A 69 20.05 -9.81 6.51
N GLU A 70 20.69 -9.34 7.58
CA GLU A 70 20.86 -10.09 8.85
C GLU A 70 19.63 -10.00 9.77
N ASP A 71 18.47 -9.58 9.26
CA ASP A 71 17.28 -9.44 10.08
C ASP A 71 16.69 -10.80 10.43
N VAL A 72 16.58 -11.05 11.73
CA VAL A 72 15.97 -12.27 12.27
C VAL A 72 14.44 -12.22 12.28
N ASN A 73 13.85 -11.03 12.15
CA ASN A 73 12.41 -10.86 11.94
C ASN A 73 12.13 -10.90 10.43
N ARG A 74 11.94 -12.09 9.94
CA ARG A 74 11.78 -12.39 8.52
C ARG A 74 10.38 -12.06 8.06
N THR A 75 10.25 -11.62 6.81
CA THR A 75 8.94 -11.34 6.21
C THR A 75 8.74 -12.18 4.95
N PHE A 76 7.55 -12.73 4.80
CA PHE A 76 6.99 -13.23 3.55
C PHE A 76 5.77 -12.38 3.20
N SER A 77 5.64 -12.00 1.96
CA SER A 77 4.45 -11.33 1.47
C SER A 77 4.16 -11.76 0.03
N ILE A 78 2.88 -11.87 -0.31
CA ILE A 78 2.43 -11.98 -1.69
C ILE A 78 1.35 -10.93 -1.95
N GLY A 79 1.50 -10.18 -3.04
CA GLY A 79 0.55 -9.15 -3.46
C GLY A 79 0.08 -9.37 -4.88
N PHE A 80 -1.13 -8.87 -5.17
CA PHE A 80 -1.75 -8.89 -6.50
C PHE A 80 -2.25 -7.51 -6.84
N ARG A 81 -2.13 -7.11 -8.11
CA ARG A 81 -2.76 -5.89 -8.62
C ARG A 81 -4.25 -6.15 -8.81
N THR A 82 -5.08 -5.38 -8.10
CA THR A 82 -6.51 -5.64 -8.00
C THR A 82 -7.36 -4.39 -8.26
N LYS A 83 -7.04 -3.64 -9.32
CA LYS A 83 -7.85 -2.50 -9.74
C LYS A 83 -9.28 -2.93 -10.05
N TYR A 84 -10.24 -2.38 -9.31
CA TYR A 84 -11.64 -2.79 -9.39
C TYR A 84 -12.57 -1.58 -9.55
N ASP A 85 -13.65 -1.72 -10.32
CA ASP A 85 -14.40 -0.61 -10.89
C ASP A 85 -15.79 -0.38 -10.28
N ASN A 86 -16.07 -0.96 -9.08
CA ASN A 86 -17.35 -0.76 -8.41
C ASN A 86 -17.26 -0.87 -6.89
N ASP A 87 -18.31 -0.38 -6.20
CA ASP A 87 -18.40 -0.25 -4.75
C ASP A 87 -18.90 -1.52 -4.04
N LYS A 88 -18.94 -2.70 -4.69
CA LYS A 88 -19.37 -3.95 -4.05
C LYS A 88 -18.41 -4.46 -2.99
N GLY A 89 -17.15 -3.99 -2.96
CA GLY A 89 -16.12 -4.47 -2.03
C GLY A 89 -15.62 -5.88 -2.33
N VAL A 90 -15.68 -6.31 -3.59
CA VAL A 90 -15.22 -7.65 -3.99
C VAL A 90 -13.76 -7.90 -3.63
N PRO A 91 -12.81 -6.96 -3.83
CA PRO A 91 -11.43 -7.14 -3.39
C PRO A 91 -11.31 -7.43 -1.89
N HIS A 92 -11.97 -6.66 -1.05
CA HIS A 92 -11.94 -6.79 0.41
C HIS A 92 -12.61 -8.10 0.89
N VAL A 93 -13.77 -8.42 0.36
CA VAL A 93 -14.44 -9.71 0.67
C VAL A 93 -13.58 -10.89 0.24
N PHE A 94 -12.91 -10.79 -0.92
CA PHE A 94 -12.05 -11.86 -1.39
C PHE A 94 -10.80 -12.01 -0.52
N GLU A 95 -10.21 -10.91 -0.05
CA GLU A 95 -9.12 -10.90 0.91
C GLU A 95 -9.46 -11.74 2.15
N HIS A 96 -10.60 -11.46 2.80
CA HIS A 96 -11.07 -12.23 3.96
C HIS A 96 -11.37 -13.69 3.60
N ALA A 97 -12.03 -13.91 2.46
CA ALA A 97 -12.53 -15.22 2.10
C ALA A 97 -11.42 -16.22 1.72
N CYS A 98 -10.31 -15.77 1.12
CA CYS A 98 -9.20 -16.65 0.79
C CYS A 98 -8.40 -17.08 2.04
N LEU A 99 -8.39 -16.27 3.11
CA LEU A 99 -7.83 -16.65 4.40
C LEU A 99 -8.80 -17.49 5.26
N SER A 100 -10.06 -17.58 4.86
CA SER A 100 -11.12 -18.32 5.56
C SER A 100 -11.33 -19.73 5.01
N GLY A 101 -10.32 -20.33 4.36
CA GLY A 101 -10.26 -21.70 3.91
C GLY A 101 -9.83 -21.89 2.47
N SER A 102 -8.98 -22.88 2.27
CA SER A 102 -8.47 -23.32 0.99
C SER A 102 -8.63 -24.84 0.81
N GLU A 103 -8.30 -25.36 -0.36
CA GLU A 103 -8.34 -26.81 -0.62
C GLU A 103 -7.43 -27.58 0.33
N LYS A 104 -6.22 -27.06 0.63
CA LYS A 104 -5.25 -27.67 1.53
C LYS A 104 -5.60 -27.44 3.02
N TYR A 105 -6.15 -26.28 3.33
CA TYR A 105 -6.46 -25.82 4.69
C TYR A 105 -7.93 -25.41 4.81
N PRO A 106 -8.88 -26.37 4.92
CA PRO A 106 -10.30 -26.06 4.80
C PRO A 106 -10.94 -25.46 6.07
N ASP A 107 -10.19 -25.31 7.17
CA ASP A 107 -10.69 -24.75 8.42
C ASP A 107 -10.75 -23.21 8.36
N PRO A 108 -11.93 -22.59 8.41
CA PRO A 108 -12.06 -21.13 8.33
C PRO A 108 -11.53 -20.38 9.55
N SER A 109 -11.24 -21.07 10.65
CA SER A 109 -10.73 -20.46 11.88
C SER A 109 -9.19 -20.50 11.97
N LEU A 110 -8.52 -21.13 11.00
CA LEU A 110 -7.08 -21.41 11.07
C LEU A 110 -6.25 -20.11 11.09
N PHE A 111 -6.65 -19.10 10.33
CA PHE A 111 -5.96 -17.80 10.34
C PHE A 111 -5.85 -17.21 11.75
N PHE A 112 -6.98 -17.11 12.45
CA PHE A 112 -7.00 -16.59 13.83
C PHE A 112 -6.30 -17.51 14.83
N ALA A 113 -6.32 -18.82 14.59
CA ALA A 113 -5.58 -19.76 15.42
C ALA A 113 -4.07 -19.57 15.25
N MET A 114 -3.58 -19.39 14.02
CA MET A 114 -2.17 -19.09 13.73
C MET A 114 -1.77 -17.75 14.32
N MET A 115 -2.55 -16.69 14.10
CA MET A 115 -2.29 -15.35 14.63
C MET A 115 -2.08 -15.36 16.17
N ASN A 116 -2.87 -16.14 16.90
CA ASN A 116 -2.83 -16.17 18.36
C ASN A 116 -1.88 -17.22 18.96
N GLN A 117 -1.41 -18.20 18.21
CA GLN A 117 -0.71 -19.38 18.73
C GLN A 117 0.68 -19.62 18.14
N THR A 118 1.16 -18.71 17.28
CA THR A 118 2.48 -18.83 16.64
C THR A 118 3.43 -17.71 17.04
N TYR A 119 4.71 -17.79 16.62
CA TYR A 119 5.73 -16.77 16.88
C TYR A 119 5.74 -15.68 15.80
N ASN A 120 4.58 -15.34 15.27
CA ASN A 120 4.47 -14.20 14.37
C ASN A 120 4.70 -12.88 15.14
N THR A 121 5.31 -11.91 14.50
CA THR A 121 5.44 -10.54 14.97
C THR A 121 4.45 -9.63 14.25
N PHE A 122 3.99 -10.06 13.07
CA PHE A 122 2.92 -9.46 12.29
C PHE A 122 2.24 -10.54 11.46
N MET A 123 0.93 -10.47 11.30
CA MET A 123 0.13 -11.34 10.45
C MET A 123 -1.18 -10.65 10.11
N ASN A 124 -1.36 -10.26 8.86
CA ASN A 124 -2.55 -9.58 8.38
C ASN A 124 -2.73 -9.78 6.87
N ALA A 125 -3.81 -9.22 6.34
CA ALA A 125 -3.98 -8.94 4.93
C ALA A 125 -4.53 -7.51 4.77
N MET A 126 -4.33 -6.90 3.61
CA MET A 126 -4.75 -5.53 3.36
C MET A 126 -5.20 -5.37 1.92
N THR A 127 -6.34 -4.73 1.75
CA THR A 127 -6.87 -4.31 0.46
C THR A 127 -6.78 -2.80 0.33
N ALA A 128 -6.06 -2.33 -0.66
CA ALA A 128 -5.99 -0.93 -1.05
C ALA A 128 -6.82 -0.65 -2.32
N THR A 129 -6.60 0.50 -2.92
CA THR A 129 -7.35 0.91 -4.11
C THR A 129 -7.03 0.06 -5.35
N ASP A 130 -5.79 -0.40 -5.48
CA ASP A 130 -5.28 -1.09 -6.67
C ASP A 130 -4.47 -2.37 -6.38
N TYR A 131 -4.35 -2.77 -5.12
CA TYR A 131 -3.70 -4.02 -4.74
C TYR A 131 -4.36 -4.70 -3.54
N THR A 132 -4.08 -5.99 -3.39
CA THR A 132 -4.34 -6.78 -2.18
C THR A 132 -3.07 -7.52 -1.81
N ILE A 133 -2.64 -7.43 -0.55
CA ILE A 133 -1.37 -7.97 -0.04
C ILE A 133 -1.59 -8.83 1.20
N TYR A 134 -0.80 -9.89 1.34
CA TYR A 134 -0.86 -10.86 2.42
C TYR A 134 0.50 -11.00 3.10
N PRO A 135 0.88 -10.06 3.99
CA PRO A 135 2.19 -10.09 4.66
C PRO A 135 2.14 -10.83 5.99
N GLU A 136 3.24 -11.51 6.29
CA GLU A 136 3.57 -12.00 7.63
C GLU A 136 5.03 -11.77 7.96
N SER A 137 5.30 -11.48 9.24
CA SER A 137 6.65 -11.45 9.79
C SER A 137 6.76 -12.39 10.98
N SER A 138 7.88 -13.10 11.08
CA SER A 138 8.12 -14.06 12.14
C SER A 138 9.60 -14.18 12.52
N LEU A 139 9.85 -14.35 13.82
CA LEU A 139 11.17 -14.71 14.33
C LEU A 139 11.56 -16.17 14.03
N SER A 140 10.60 -17.01 13.63
CA SER A 140 10.81 -18.41 13.28
C SER A 140 10.66 -18.62 11.78
N GLU A 141 11.75 -18.98 11.10
CA GLU A 141 11.73 -19.30 9.68
C GLU A 141 10.77 -20.46 9.35
N ASP A 142 10.75 -21.52 10.18
CA ASP A 142 9.84 -22.66 9.97
C ASP A 142 8.37 -22.26 10.04
N GLN A 143 8.01 -21.28 10.88
CA GLN A 143 6.63 -20.77 10.93
C GLN A 143 6.32 -19.88 9.76
N LEU A 144 7.23 -19.01 9.36
CA LEU A 144 7.09 -18.22 8.16
C LEU A 144 6.88 -19.11 6.92
N TYR A 145 7.61 -20.23 6.84
CA TYR A 145 7.43 -21.22 5.78
C TYR A 145 6.03 -21.85 5.78
N VAL A 146 5.52 -22.24 6.96
CA VAL A 146 4.16 -22.78 7.10
C VAL A 146 3.10 -21.76 6.73
N TYR A 147 3.32 -20.50 7.08
CA TYR A 147 2.42 -19.43 6.70
C TYR A 147 2.45 -19.15 5.19
N ALA A 148 3.62 -19.11 4.59
CA ALA A 148 3.75 -18.98 3.14
C ALA A 148 2.96 -20.06 2.41
N ASP A 149 3.05 -21.31 2.86
CA ASP A 149 2.26 -22.42 2.33
C ASP A 149 0.75 -22.24 2.54
N TYR A 150 0.35 -21.76 3.72
CA TYR A 150 -1.05 -21.45 4.03
C TYR A 150 -1.63 -20.36 3.12
N VAL A 151 -0.91 -19.23 2.98
CA VAL A 151 -1.35 -18.11 2.16
C VAL A 151 -1.36 -18.45 0.68
N LEU A 152 -0.30 -19.10 0.17
CA LEU A 152 -0.24 -19.53 -1.23
C LEU A 152 -1.42 -20.46 -1.58
N SER A 153 -1.75 -21.41 -0.68
CA SER A 153 -2.95 -22.24 -0.85
C SER A 153 -4.24 -21.42 -0.83
N GLY A 154 -4.30 -20.41 0.06
CA GLY A 154 -5.47 -19.54 0.21
C GLY A 154 -5.73 -18.68 -1.02
N VAL A 155 -4.70 -18.05 -1.57
CA VAL A 155 -4.84 -17.12 -2.70
C VAL A 155 -4.96 -17.83 -4.06
N LEU A 156 -4.35 -19.02 -4.23
CA LEU A 156 -4.36 -19.75 -5.50
C LEU A 156 -5.47 -20.82 -5.58
N HIS A 157 -5.85 -21.41 -4.44
CA HIS A 157 -6.84 -22.50 -4.36
C HIS A 157 -7.91 -22.25 -3.27
N PRO A 158 -8.57 -21.05 -3.24
CA PRO A 158 -9.51 -20.71 -2.19
C PRO A 158 -10.84 -21.45 -2.31
N LEU A 159 -11.42 -21.85 -1.18
CA LEU A 159 -12.74 -22.48 -1.17
C LEU A 159 -13.85 -21.52 -1.59
N VAL A 160 -13.68 -20.21 -1.44
CA VAL A 160 -14.71 -19.22 -1.78
C VAL A 160 -15.15 -19.27 -3.25
N VAL A 161 -14.29 -19.70 -4.16
CA VAL A 161 -14.67 -19.84 -5.59
C VAL A 161 -15.63 -20.99 -5.86
N SER A 162 -15.72 -21.99 -4.96
CA SER A 162 -16.56 -23.18 -5.09
C SER A 162 -17.62 -23.32 -3.99
N ASP A 163 -17.51 -22.60 -2.88
CA ASP A 163 -18.40 -22.69 -1.72
C ASP A 163 -19.00 -21.31 -1.38
N GLU A 164 -20.25 -21.09 -1.76
CA GLU A 164 -21.01 -19.86 -1.50
C GLU A 164 -21.14 -19.53 0.01
N ARG A 165 -21.00 -20.51 0.90
CA ARG A 165 -21.03 -20.27 2.34
C ARG A 165 -19.86 -19.39 2.80
N SER A 166 -18.73 -19.45 2.12
CA SER A 166 -17.61 -18.56 2.40
C SER A 166 -17.97 -17.11 2.05
N MET A 167 -18.60 -16.86 0.90
CA MET A 167 -19.12 -15.53 0.57
C MET A 167 -20.15 -15.06 1.60
N MET A 168 -21.13 -15.91 1.96
CA MET A 168 -22.17 -15.55 2.95
C MET A 168 -21.60 -15.20 4.33
N ARG A 169 -20.47 -15.79 4.70
CA ARG A 169 -19.79 -15.49 5.97
C ARG A 169 -19.10 -14.14 5.92
N GLU A 170 -18.33 -13.89 4.86
CA GLU A 170 -17.47 -12.72 4.76
C GLU A 170 -18.20 -11.50 4.20
N ALA A 171 -18.94 -11.63 3.10
CA ALA A 171 -19.64 -10.53 2.46
C ALA A 171 -20.89 -10.13 3.25
N TYR A 172 -21.96 -10.89 3.05
CA TYR A 172 -23.25 -10.64 3.71
C TYR A 172 -24.14 -11.87 3.73
N ARG A 173 -25.06 -11.91 4.70
CA ARG A 173 -26.19 -12.84 4.80
C ARG A 173 -27.35 -12.21 5.55
N TYR A 174 -28.55 -12.74 5.33
CA TYR A 174 -29.69 -12.40 6.15
C TYR A 174 -29.70 -13.27 7.39
N GLU A 175 -29.81 -12.65 8.57
CA GLU A 175 -29.91 -13.34 9.85
C GLU A 175 -31.29 -13.14 10.49
N LEU A 176 -31.79 -14.22 11.08
CA LEU A 176 -33.01 -14.25 11.86
C LEU A 176 -32.69 -14.98 13.17
N THR A 177 -32.57 -14.24 14.27
CA THR A 177 -32.15 -14.78 15.57
C THR A 177 -33.26 -15.61 16.24
N ASP A 178 -34.51 -15.25 16.00
CA ASP A 178 -35.68 -16.05 16.39
C ASP A 178 -36.86 -15.75 15.44
N ARG A 179 -37.98 -16.50 15.64
CA ARG A 179 -39.13 -16.43 14.74
C ARG A 179 -39.80 -15.05 14.66
N ASP A 180 -39.73 -14.28 15.74
CA ASP A 180 -40.41 -12.99 15.88
C ASP A 180 -39.40 -11.80 15.73
N ALA A 181 -38.10 -12.10 15.53
CA ALA A 181 -37.09 -11.09 15.33
C ALA A 181 -37.20 -10.42 13.96
N GLN A 182 -36.71 -9.20 13.87
CA GLN A 182 -36.51 -8.54 12.61
C GLN A 182 -35.32 -9.19 11.84
N ILE A 183 -35.49 -9.40 10.55
CA ILE A 183 -34.39 -9.86 9.69
C ILE A 183 -33.33 -8.74 9.64
N THR A 184 -32.09 -9.11 9.90
CA THR A 184 -30.93 -8.22 9.82
C THR A 184 -29.95 -8.71 8.78
N LEU A 185 -29.12 -7.80 8.27
CA LEU A 185 -27.93 -8.14 7.48
C LEU A 185 -26.75 -8.34 8.44
N SER A 186 -25.93 -9.33 8.14
CA SER A 186 -24.71 -9.66 8.86
C SER A 186 -23.66 -10.17 7.86
N GLY A 187 -22.41 -9.96 8.13
CA GLY A 187 -21.24 -10.37 7.35
C GLY A 187 -20.02 -9.72 7.94
N THR A 188 -18.84 -10.34 7.82
CA THR A 188 -17.62 -9.78 8.41
C THR A 188 -17.32 -8.41 7.80
N VAL A 189 -17.13 -8.36 6.49
CA VAL A 189 -16.83 -7.12 5.75
C VAL A 189 -17.99 -6.13 5.80
N TYR A 190 -19.25 -6.61 5.67
CA TYR A 190 -20.42 -5.74 5.80
C TYR A 190 -20.44 -5.00 7.14
N SER A 191 -20.21 -5.73 8.24
CA SER A 191 -20.24 -5.16 9.59
C SER A 191 -19.05 -4.23 9.84
N GLU A 192 -17.88 -4.58 9.31
CA GLU A 192 -16.69 -3.75 9.38
C GLU A 192 -16.89 -2.44 8.64
N MET A 193 -17.37 -2.48 7.41
CA MET A 193 -17.58 -1.29 6.58
C MET A 193 -18.68 -0.38 7.12
N LEU A 194 -19.70 -0.92 7.78
CA LEU A 194 -20.66 -0.10 8.53
C LEU A 194 -19.98 0.75 9.61
N GLY A 195 -18.93 0.21 10.26
CA GLY A 195 -18.17 0.90 11.30
C GLY A 195 -17.05 1.79 10.76
N ALA A 196 -16.48 1.44 9.63
CA ALA A 196 -15.30 2.10 9.07
C ALA A 196 -15.62 3.39 8.30
N LEU A 197 -16.83 3.57 7.78
CA LEU A 197 -17.21 4.74 6.99
C LEU A 197 -17.37 6.00 7.84
N SER A 198 -16.25 6.47 8.41
CA SER A 198 -16.16 7.76 9.07
C SER A 198 -16.46 8.92 8.09
N MET A 199 -16.73 10.10 8.64
CA MET A 199 -16.87 11.31 7.83
C MET A 199 -15.63 11.58 6.96
N ASN A 200 -14.41 11.37 7.49
CA ASN A 200 -13.16 11.53 6.74
C ASN A 200 -13.08 10.57 5.57
N GLN A 201 -13.44 9.30 5.77
CA GLN A 201 -13.40 8.29 4.71
C GLN A 201 -14.40 8.60 3.60
N ARG A 202 -15.65 9.00 3.97
CA ARG A 202 -16.65 9.42 2.99
C ARG A 202 -16.20 10.67 2.22
N HIS A 203 -15.59 11.64 2.91
CA HIS A 203 -15.05 12.85 2.28
C HIS A 203 -13.97 12.50 1.25
N LEU A 204 -13.06 11.59 1.57
CA LEU A 204 -11.99 11.15 0.67
C LEU A 204 -12.55 10.45 -0.58
N TYR A 205 -13.50 9.52 -0.42
CA TYR A 205 -14.17 8.89 -1.57
C TYR A 205 -14.89 9.88 -2.47
N GLU A 206 -15.62 10.85 -1.89
CA GLU A 206 -16.26 11.89 -2.68
C GLU A 206 -15.24 12.79 -3.40
N LEU A 207 -14.10 13.07 -2.78
CA LEU A 207 -13.02 13.82 -3.41
C LEU A 207 -12.47 13.08 -4.64
N TYR A 208 -12.22 11.78 -4.52
CA TYR A 208 -11.75 10.96 -5.65
C TYR A 208 -12.78 10.82 -6.76
N LYS A 209 -14.06 10.64 -6.43
CA LYS A 209 -15.16 10.63 -7.42
C LYS A 209 -15.24 11.92 -8.23
N LEU A 210 -14.95 13.05 -7.59
CA LEU A 210 -14.93 14.35 -8.26
C LEU A 210 -13.66 14.60 -9.06
N MET A 211 -12.52 14.14 -8.55
CA MET A 211 -11.20 14.35 -9.16
C MET A 211 -10.98 13.40 -10.34
N TYR A 212 -11.37 12.13 -10.20
CA TYR A 212 -11.11 11.05 -11.16
C TYR A 212 -12.38 10.25 -11.49
N PRO A 213 -13.42 10.91 -12.04
CA PRO A 213 -14.71 10.25 -12.30
C PRO A 213 -14.56 9.08 -13.25
N GLY A 214 -15.13 7.93 -12.89
CA GLY A 214 -15.07 6.69 -13.66
C GLY A 214 -13.76 5.88 -13.49
N SER A 215 -12.73 6.43 -12.88
CA SER A 215 -11.50 5.71 -12.55
C SER A 215 -11.72 4.69 -11.42
N TYR A 216 -10.87 3.66 -11.35
CA TYR A 216 -10.85 2.70 -10.22
C TYR A 216 -10.66 3.41 -8.87
N THR A 217 -9.94 4.54 -8.83
CA THR A 217 -9.74 5.33 -7.62
C THR A 217 -11.01 6.05 -7.14
N SER A 218 -12.03 6.13 -7.99
CA SER A 218 -13.34 6.68 -7.63
C SER A 218 -14.27 5.66 -6.96
N THR A 219 -13.80 4.42 -6.75
CA THR A 219 -14.58 3.33 -6.15
C THR A 219 -14.12 3.03 -4.73
N ASN A 220 -15.03 2.49 -3.93
CA ASN A 220 -14.73 1.99 -2.60
C ASN A 220 -14.40 0.49 -2.67
N THR A 221 -13.12 0.15 -2.79
CA THR A 221 -12.65 -1.25 -2.84
C THR A 221 -12.94 -2.01 -1.55
N GLY A 222 -13.06 -1.31 -0.41
CA GLY A 222 -13.51 -1.87 0.86
C GLY A 222 -14.98 -2.27 0.85
N GLY A 223 -15.79 -1.64 -0.01
CA GLY A 223 -17.20 -1.87 -0.18
C GLY A 223 -18.11 -0.85 0.51
N ASP A 224 -19.11 -0.38 -0.21
CA ASP A 224 -20.18 0.43 0.35
C ASP A 224 -21.24 -0.51 0.98
N PRO A 225 -21.59 -0.34 2.27
CA PRO A 225 -22.61 -1.18 2.94
C PRO A 225 -23.96 -1.21 2.23
N GLU A 226 -24.33 -0.18 1.46
CA GLU A 226 -25.56 -0.17 0.66
C GLU A 226 -25.41 -1.01 -0.64
N VAL A 227 -24.18 -1.21 -1.11
CA VAL A 227 -23.86 -1.91 -2.36
C VAL A 227 -23.40 -3.35 -2.13
N ILE A 228 -22.66 -3.63 -1.05
CA ILE A 228 -22.19 -4.98 -0.68
C ILE A 228 -23.30 -6.06 -0.83
N PRO A 229 -24.57 -5.82 -0.40
CA PRO A 229 -25.64 -6.81 -0.53
C PRO A 229 -26.06 -7.14 -1.97
N THR A 230 -25.46 -6.51 -2.96
CA THR A 230 -25.66 -6.83 -4.39
C THR A 230 -24.58 -7.76 -4.95
N MET A 231 -23.55 -8.09 -4.15
CA MET A 231 -22.50 -9.02 -4.55
C MET A 231 -23.04 -10.43 -4.77
N THR A 232 -22.47 -11.13 -5.74
CA THR A 232 -22.81 -12.50 -6.06
C THR A 232 -21.58 -13.40 -6.03
N GLN A 233 -21.81 -14.72 -5.92
CA GLN A 233 -20.72 -15.70 -6.03
C GLN A 233 -19.94 -15.58 -7.36
N ALA A 234 -20.63 -15.20 -8.43
CA ALA A 234 -20.01 -15.01 -9.74
C ALA A 234 -19.03 -13.82 -9.76
N ASP A 235 -19.28 -12.77 -8.98
CA ASP A 235 -18.37 -11.64 -8.85
C ASP A 235 -17.03 -12.10 -8.25
N LEU A 236 -17.06 -12.93 -7.18
CA LEU A 236 -15.85 -13.48 -6.55
C LEU A 236 -15.08 -14.45 -7.46
N GLN A 237 -15.81 -15.29 -8.21
CA GLN A 237 -15.21 -16.20 -9.18
C GLN A 237 -14.52 -15.45 -10.31
N ALA A 238 -15.16 -14.42 -10.85
CA ALA A 238 -14.60 -13.57 -11.89
C ALA A 238 -13.37 -12.82 -11.40
N PHE A 239 -13.44 -12.27 -10.18
CA PHE A 239 -12.34 -11.54 -9.55
C PHE A 239 -11.11 -12.43 -9.36
N HIS A 240 -11.26 -13.63 -8.79
CA HIS A 240 -10.17 -14.59 -8.63
C HIS A 240 -9.55 -14.97 -9.98
N SER A 241 -10.38 -15.38 -10.95
CA SER A 241 -9.89 -15.81 -12.26
C SER A 241 -9.17 -14.71 -13.04
N THR A 242 -9.50 -13.45 -12.77
CA THR A 242 -8.88 -12.30 -13.44
C THR A 242 -7.58 -11.88 -12.75
N TYR A 243 -7.60 -11.67 -11.45
CA TYR A 243 -6.51 -10.99 -10.75
C TYR A 243 -5.55 -11.91 -10.00
N TYR A 244 -6.02 -13.07 -9.49
CA TYR A 244 -5.20 -13.97 -8.68
C TYR A 244 -4.48 -15.00 -9.54
N GLN A 245 -3.73 -14.48 -10.49
CA GLN A 245 -2.89 -15.25 -11.40
C GLN A 245 -1.42 -15.06 -11.02
N PRO A 246 -0.58 -16.12 -11.07
CA PRO A 246 0.86 -15.95 -10.79
C PRO A 246 1.53 -14.87 -11.61
N SER A 247 1.12 -14.66 -12.86
CA SER A 247 1.64 -13.58 -13.74
C SER A 247 1.31 -12.16 -13.23
N ASN A 248 0.38 -12.03 -12.29
CA ASN A 248 -0.02 -10.79 -11.64
C ASN A 248 0.36 -10.78 -10.15
N ALA A 249 1.35 -11.59 -9.77
CA ALA A 249 1.81 -11.69 -8.39
C ALA A 249 3.19 -11.07 -8.21
N LEU A 250 3.36 -10.35 -7.10
CA LEU A 250 4.66 -9.99 -6.56
C LEU A 250 4.85 -10.66 -5.20
N ILE A 251 5.92 -11.41 -5.07
CA ILE A 251 6.33 -12.05 -3.82
C ILE A 251 7.50 -11.27 -3.25
N VAL A 252 7.45 -10.95 -1.96
CA VAL A 252 8.56 -10.29 -1.26
C VAL A 252 9.00 -11.14 -0.08
N LEU A 253 10.30 -11.40 -0.02
CA LEU A 253 10.98 -12.08 1.08
C LEU A 253 11.98 -11.11 1.71
N THR A 254 12.11 -11.11 3.03
CA THR A 254 13.14 -10.31 3.71
C THR A 254 13.76 -11.06 4.88
N GLY A 255 14.99 -10.70 5.22
CA GLY A 255 15.70 -11.22 6.39
C GLY A 255 16.61 -12.43 6.10
N GLU A 256 17.18 -12.96 7.15
CA GLU A 256 18.04 -14.15 7.10
C GLU A 256 17.20 -15.42 6.95
N LEU A 257 17.09 -15.97 5.73
CA LEU A 257 16.28 -17.16 5.43
C LEU A 257 16.94 -18.06 4.38
N ASP A 258 16.51 -19.32 4.34
CA ASP A 258 16.87 -20.26 3.28
C ASP A 258 16.03 -19.98 2.02
N LEU A 259 16.55 -19.11 1.15
CA LEU A 259 15.90 -18.71 -0.10
C LEU A 259 15.52 -19.94 -0.95
N ALA A 260 16.41 -20.91 -1.10
CA ALA A 260 16.16 -22.07 -1.95
C ALA A 260 14.97 -22.90 -1.46
N ARG A 261 14.80 -23.01 -0.13
CA ARG A 261 13.66 -23.69 0.50
C ARG A 261 12.33 -23.00 0.19
N PHE A 262 12.29 -21.64 0.26
CA PHE A 262 11.08 -20.88 -0.08
C PHE A 262 10.77 -20.97 -1.57
N LEU A 263 11.77 -20.82 -2.44
CA LEU A 263 11.59 -20.92 -3.89
C LEU A 263 11.08 -22.30 -4.30
N ALA A 264 11.57 -23.37 -3.67
CA ALA A 264 11.10 -24.73 -3.92
C ALA A 264 9.63 -24.91 -3.54
N LEU A 265 9.20 -24.41 -2.37
CA LEU A 265 7.78 -24.42 -1.98
C LEU A 265 6.91 -23.68 -3.01
N ILE A 266 7.32 -22.46 -3.39
CA ILE A 266 6.54 -21.60 -4.27
C ILE A 266 6.42 -22.23 -5.66
N ASP A 267 7.49 -22.75 -6.23
CA ASP A 267 7.48 -23.39 -7.55
C ASP A 267 6.80 -24.75 -7.52
N GLU A 268 7.35 -25.72 -6.72
CA GLU A 268 6.97 -27.13 -6.81
C GLU A 268 5.54 -27.39 -6.36
N ASP A 269 5.07 -26.71 -5.28
CA ASP A 269 3.74 -26.95 -4.73
C ASP A 269 2.67 -26.07 -5.41
N TYR A 270 3.05 -24.94 -6.05
CA TYR A 270 2.09 -23.97 -6.56
C TYR A 270 2.34 -23.55 -8.00
N LEU A 271 3.40 -22.77 -8.31
CA LEU A 271 3.52 -22.08 -9.58
C LEU A 271 3.75 -23.01 -10.78
N SER A 272 4.41 -24.15 -10.58
CA SER A 272 4.67 -25.14 -11.65
C SER A 272 3.40 -25.66 -12.32
N ALA A 273 2.23 -25.57 -11.66
CA ALA A 273 0.93 -25.96 -12.21
C ALA A 273 0.31 -24.93 -13.18
N TYR A 274 0.83 -23.70 -13.18
CA TYR A 274 0.31 -22.59 -13.98
C TYR A 274 1.16 -22.31 -15.21
N ASP A 275 0.56 -21.67 -16.20
CA ASP A 275 1.24 -21.07 -17.35
C ASP A 275 1.09 -19.54 -17.28
N ALA A 276 1.99 -18.80 -17.94
CA ALA A 276 1.88 -17.35 -18.02
C ALA A 276 0.57 -16.91 -18.65
N GLN A 277 -0.09 -15.95 -18.05
CA GLN A 277 -1.32 -15.32 -18.55
C GLN A 277 -1.11 -13.81 -18.63
N THR A 278 -1.74 -13.18 -19.60
CA THR A 278 -1.81 -11.72 -19.62
C THR A 278 -2.94 -11.28 -18.71
N VAL A 279 -2.62 -10.52 -17.68
CA VAL A 279 -3.62 -9.86 -16.83
C VAL A 279 -3.65 -8.39 -17.23
N GLU A 280 -4.75 -7.98 -17.85
CA GLU A 280 -4.93 -6.58 -18.24
C GLU A 280 -5.40 -5.78 -17.02
N ILE A 281 -4.60 -4.82 -16.63
CA ILE A 281 -4.91 -3.86 -15.57
C ILE A 281 -5.10 -2.51 -16.24
N THR A 282 -6.34 -2.14 -16.49
CA THR A 282 -6.68 -0.93 -17.24
C THR A 282 -7.48 0.05 -16.37
N ASP A 283 -7.39 1.31 -16.72
CA ASP A 283 -8.18 2.41 -16.16
C ASP A 283 -9.02 3.04 -17.28
N GLU A 284 -9.72 2.19 -18.04
CA GLU A 284 -10.40 2.57 -19.29
C GLU A 284 -11.57 3.53 -19.10
N ASN A 285 -12.12 3.61 -17.89
CA ASN A 285 -13.34 4.38 -17.61
C ASN A 285 -13.07 5.79 -17.10
N ASP A 286 -11.81 6.24 -17.05
CA ASP A 286 -11.49 7.60 -16.61
C ASP A 286 -12.07 8.64 -17.56
N GLU A 287 -12.95 9.49 -17.03
CA GLU A 287 -13.56 10.59 -17.76
C GLU A 287 -12.68 11.85 -17.68
N PRO A 288 -11.90 12.18 -18.73
CA PRO A 288 -11.03 13.34 -18.67
C PRO A 288 -11.81 14.65 -18.57
N TRP A 289 -11.38 15.49 -17.66
CA TRP A 289 -11.93 16.84 -17.51
C TRP A 289 -10.81 17.82 -17.09
N THR A 290 -11.06 19.10 -17.24
CA THR A 290 -10.10 20.14 -16.86
C THR A 290 -10.82 21.30 -16.19
N GLY A 291 -10.08 22.08 -15.40
CA GLY A 291 -10.57 23.29 -14.75
C GLY A 291 -10.88 23.08 -13.27
N TYR A 292 -11.87 23.83 -12.78
CA TYR A 292 -12.26 23.88 -11.37
C TYR A 292 -13.67 23.34 -11.16
N ARG A 293 -13.86 22.54 -10.11
CA ARG A 293 -15.16 22.04 -9.65
C ARG A 293 -15.38 22.37 -8.19
N GLU A 294 -16.63 22.60 -7.83
CA GLU A 294 -17.06 22.68 -6.43
C GLU A 294 -18.14 21.65 -6.16
N ALA A 295 -18.12 21.07 -4.97
CA ALA A 295 -19.15 20.16 -4.52
C ALA A 295 -19.42 20.27 -3.02
N ARG A 296 -20.59 19.80 -2.65
CA ARG A 296 -21.03 19.63 -1.28
C ARG A 296 -21.54 18.22 -1.11
N SER A 297 -21.02 17.50 -0.13
CA SER A 297 -21.52 16.18 0.27
C SER A 297 -22.04 16.21 1.71
N VAL A 298 -22.76 15.15 2.07
CA VAL A 298 -23.36 15.00 3.39
C VAL A 298 -22.93 13.64 3.97
N ALA A 299 -22.48 13.65 5.22
CA ALA A 299 -22.19 12.45 5.98
C ALA A 299 -23.23 12.25 7.10
N PRO A 300 -23.70 11.02 7.33
CA PRO A 300 -24.61 10.71 8.44
C PRO A 300 -23.95 11.03 9.78
N ALA A 301 -24.78 11.50 10.74
CA ALA A 301 -24.36 11.69 12.11
C ALA A 301 -25.52 11.36 13.06
N THR A 302 -25.19 11.01 14.31
CA THR A 302 -26.23 10.79 15.33
C THR A 302 -27.00 12.06 15.62
N ALA A 303 -28.27 11.94 16.01
CA ALA A 303 -29.16 13.09 16.22
C ALA A 303 -28.64 14.10 17.27
N ASP A 304 -27.82 13.64 18.20
CA ASP A 304 -27.24 14.47 19.26
C ASP A 304 -25.83 15.00 18.93
N SER A 305 -25.32 14.73 17.72
CA SER A 305 -23.99 15.23 17.28
C SER A 305 -24.05 16.71 16.94
N GLU A 306 -22.97 17.42 17.27
CA GLU A 306 -22.75 18.76 16.72
C GLU A 306 -22.42 18.68 15.22
N ALA A 307 -22.94 19.63 14.45
CA ALA A 307 -22.61 19.71 13.04
C ALA A 307 -21.11 19.97 12.86
N GLN A 308 -20.46 19.14 12.06
CA GLN A 308 -19.05 19.27 11.70
C GLN A 308 -18.92 19.40 10.19
N SER A 309 -17.84 20.00 9.73
CA SER A 309 -17.52 20.03 8.32
C SER A 309 -16.03 19.74 8.07
N ILE A 310 -15.76 19.16 6.91
CA ILE A 310 -14.43 19.01 6.33
C ILE A 310 -14.44 19.79 5.03
N VAL A 311 -13.43 20.60 4.82
CA VAL A 311 -13.23 21.32 3.55
C VAL A 311 -11.90 20.90 2.98
N SER A 312 -11.89 20.39 1.74
CA SER A 312 -10.67 20.11 1.00
C SER A 312 -10.61 20.91 -0.29
N TYR A 313 -9.46 21.51 -0.56
CA TYR A 313 -9.13 22.10 -1.85
C TYR A 313 -7.95 21.34 -2.43
N ALA A 314 -8.19 20.59 -3.50
CA ALA A 314 -7.29 19.61 -4.07
C ALA A 314 -6.89 19.96 -5.50
N PHE A 315 -5.66 19.59 -5.87
CA PHE A 315 -5.06 19.87 -7.18
C PHE A 315 -4.44 18.59 -7.72
N ALA A 316 -4.88 18.10 -8.87
CA ALA A 316 -4.24 16.97 -9.55
C ALA A 316 -2.93 17.43 -10.21
N LEU A 317 -1.85 16.70 -9.96
CA LEU A 317 -0.51 16.99 -10.46
C LEU A 317 -0.22 16.06 -11.65
N GLU A 318 -0.99 16.25 -12.73
CA GLU A 318 -1.02 15.34 -13.89
C GLU A 318 0.35 15.14 -14.54
N GLY A 319 0.72 13.87 -14.74
CA GLY A 319 1.97 13.49 -15.38
C GLY A 319 3.21 13.76 -14.53
N MET A 320 3.05 13.90 -13.21
CA MET A 320 4.18 13.97 -12.27
C MET A 320 4.95 12.65 -12.31
N THR A 321 6.28 12.74 -12.41
CA THR A 321 7.14 11.55 -12.34
C THR A 321 7.31 11.09 -10.90
N ALA A 322 7.69 9.81 -10.70
CA ALA A 322 7.96 9.27 -9.36
C ALA A 322 9.07 10.06 -8.62
N GLU A 323 10.08 10.55 -9.35
CA GLU A 323 11.13 11.42 -8.78
C GLU A 323 10.56 12.75 -8.29
N GLU A 324 9.72 13.41 -9.10
CA GLU A 324 9.07 14.68 -8.73
C GLU A 324 8.10 14.49 -7.55
N GLU A 325 7.39 13.37 -7.49
CA GLU A 325 6.49 13.00 -6.40
C GLU A 325 7.24 12.85 -5.08
N ALA A 326 8.30 12.05 -5.06
CA ALA A 326 9.13 11.85 -3.87
C ALA A 326 9.79 13.16 -3.36
N VAL A 327 10.11 14.09 -4.27
CA VAL A 327 10.56 15.44 -3.91
C VAL A 327 9.41 16.24 -3.30
N MET A 328 8.22 16.24 -3.93
CA MET A 328 7.07 17.04 -3.51
C MET A 328 6.47 16.64 -2.16
N GLU A 329 6.61 15.40 -1.73
CA GLU A 329 6.18 14.95 -0.39
C GLU A 329 6.80 15.80 0.73
N ASN A 330 8.07 16.17 0.59
CA ASN A 330 8.75 17.01 1.57
C ASN A 330 8.19 18.43 1.61
N LEU A 331 7.68 18.95 0.49
CA LEU A 331 7.06 20.27 0.46
C LEU A 331 5.70 20.29 1.20
N ALA A 332 4.93 19.21 1.15
CA ALA A 332 3.71 19.08 1.94
C ALA A 332 4.03 19.17 3.45
N ASP A 333 5.12 18.56 3.91
CA ASP A 333 5.57 18.67 5.29
C ASP A 333 5.94 20.12 5.68
N VAL A 334 6.61 20.85 4.77
CA VAL A 334 6.90 22.30 4.98
C VAL A 334 5.61 23.11 5.13
N LEU A 335 4.58 22.81 4.35
CA LEU A 335 3.28 23.48 4.43
C LEU A 335 2.57 23.27 5.77
N ASN A 336 2.86 22.17 6.46
CA ASN A 336 2.28 21.84 7.78
C ASN A 336 3.03 22.48 8.97
N MET A 337 4.18 23.10 8.73
CA MET A 337 4.93 23.76 9.80
C MET A 337 4.20 25.03 10.30
N GLU A 338 4.30 25.32 11.60
CA GLU A 338 3.73 26.55 12.20
C GLU A 338 4.24 27.84 11.52
N SER A 339 5.44 27.78 10.96
CA SER A 339 6.04 28.89 10.21
C SER A 339 5.45 29.11 8.81
N SER A 340 4.71 28.13 8.27
CA SER A 340 4.19 28.19 6.91
C SER A 340 3.13 29.29 6.73
N PRO A 341 3.01 29.86 5.54
CA PRO A 341 1.93 30.79 5.22
C PRO A 341 0.53 30.18 5.42
N LEU A 342 0.37 28.88 5.13
CA LEU A 342 -0.90 28.16 5.30
C LEU A 342 -1.36 28.18 6.76
N VAL A 343 -0.51 27.71 7.67
CA VAL A 343 -0.84 27.60 9.10
C VAL A 343 -1.00 28.98 9.74
N LYS A 344 -0.12 29.94 9.44
CA LYS A 344 -0.21 31.30 9.95
C LYS A 344 -1.53 31.99 9.58
N LYS A 345 -1.87 32.01 8.28
CA LYS A 345 -3.10 32.65 7.79
C LYS A 345 -4.35 31.98 8.36
N THR A 346 -4.33 30.63 8.48
CA THR A 346 -5.45 29.91 9.09
C THR A 346 -5.61 30.27 10.57
N ASN A 347 -4.53 30.27 11.35
CA ASN A 347 -4.60 30.66 12.76
C ASN A 347 -5.09 32.08 12.98
N GLU A 348 -4.76 33.00 12.06
CA GLU A 348 -5.20 34.41 12.14
C GLU A 348 -6.68 34.60 11.75
N ARG A 349 -7.15 33.90 10.72
CA ARG A 349 -8.45 34.14 10.08
C ARG A 349 -9.52 33.13 10.47
N LEU A 350 -9.11 31.88 10.77
CA LEU A 350 -9.98 30.76 11.13
C LEU A 350 -9.42 30.01 12.36
N PRO A 351 -9.31 30.69 13.53
CA PRO A 351 -8.56 30.16 14.68
C PRO A 351 -9.16 28.90 15.34
N ALA A 352 -10.39 28.53 15.01
CA ALA A 352 -11.03 27.31 15.47
C ALA A 352 -10.76 26.10 14.57
N ALA A 353 -10.23 26.33 13.37
CA ALA A 353 -9.98 25.29 12.38
C ALA A 353 -8.59 24.69 12.55
N GLN A 354 -8.48 23.38 12.25
CA GLN A 354 -7.20 22.70 12.05
C GLN A 354 -6.96 22.57 10.54
N VAL A 355 -5.78 22.97 10.10
CA VAL A 355 -5.40 22.91 8.69
C VAL A 355 -4.20 22.00 8.49
N GLY A 356 -4.15 21.32 7.35
CA GLY A 356 -3.01 20.56 6.88
C GLY A 356 -2.96 20.51 5.36
N ALA A 357 -1.77 20.19 4.84
CA ALA A 357 -1.55 19.84 3.45
C ALA A 357 -0.98 18.43 3.37
N ALA A 358 -1.35 17.68 2.36
CA ALA A 358 -0.83 16.36 2.08
C ALA A 358 -0.66 16.16 0.58
N LEU A 359 0.39 15.49 0.17
CA LEU A 359 0.46 14.90 -1.15
C LEU A 359 -0.14 13.51 -1.03
N LEU A 360 -1.28 13.30 -1.69
CA LEU A 360 -1.83 11.95 -1.88
C LEU A 360 -1.12 11.34 -3.06
N ASN A 361 -0.40 10.26 -2.79
CA ASN A 361 0.39 9.56 -3.78
C ASN A 361 -0.51 8.94 -4.85
N ARG A 362 0.06 8.56 -5.98
CA ARG A 362 -0.66 7.93 -7.09
C ARG A 362 -1.26 6.56 -6.74
N ASP A 363 -0.76 5.88 -5.72
CA ASP A 363 -1.35 4.66 -5.15
C ASP A 363 -2.72 4.88 -4.51
N LEU A 364 -3.05 6.13 -4.15
CA LEU A 364 -4.38 6.54 -3.68
C LEU A 364 -5.22 7.28 -4.74
N GLY A 365 -4.61 7.67 -5.86
CA GLY A 365 -5.23 8.39 -6.95
C GLY A 365 -4.54 8.15 -8.29
N LYS A 366 -5.19 8.42 -9.40
CA LYS A 366 -4.61 8.23 -10.73
C LYS A 366 -3.34 9.05 -10.97
N ASP A 367 -3.32 10.28 -10.47
CA ASP A 367 -2.14 11.15 -10.44
C ASP A 367 -1.90 11.60 -9.00
N PRO A 368 -0.68 11.95 -8.61
CA PRO A 368 -0.42 12.58 -7.33
C PRO A 368 -1.31 13.81 -7.15
N THR A 369 -1.89 13.96 -5.98
CA THR A 369 -2.86 15.01 -5.70
C THR A 369 -2.45 15.81 -4.47
N LEU A 370 -2.14 17.09 -4.64
CA LEU A 370 -1.89 17.99 -3.51
C LEU A 370 -3.23 18.43 -2.90
N VAL A 371 -3.47 18.08 -1.65
CA VAL A 371 -4.69 18.38 -0.92
C VAL A 371 -4.39 19.33 0.23
N PHE A 372 -5.10 20.45 0.27
CA PHE A 372 -5.20 21.29 1.45
C PHE A 372 -6.52 20.96 2.14
N GLN A 373 -6.48 20.62 3.42
CA GLN A 373 -7.65 20.20 4.16
C GLN A 373 -7.83 21.00 5.44
N MET A 374 -9.06 21.35 5.74
CA MET A 374 -9.46 22.02 6.97
C MET A 374 -10.49 21.17 7.73
N LEU A 375 -10.21 20.90 8.98
CA LEU A 375 -11.05 20.15 9.91
C LEU A 375 -11.58 21.05 11.03
N GLY A 376 -12.72 20.69 11.62
CA GLY A 376 -13.32 21.44 12.73
C GLY A 376 -13.87 22.80 12.34
N ALA A 377 -14.08 23.03 11.05
CA ALA A 377 -14.59 24.26 10.46
C ALA A 377 -16.13 24.28 10.39
N GLN A 378 -16.68 25.46 10.11
CA GLN A 378 -18.06 25.62 9.69
C GLN A 378 -18.13 25.61 8.16
N GLU A 379 -19.26 25.17 7.60
CA GLU A 379 -19.47 25.25 6.14
C GLU A 379 -19.28 26.66 5.59
N SER A 380 -19.61 27.69 6.39
CA SER A 380 -19.41 29.12 6.05
C SER A 380 -17.94 29.52 5.86
N ASP A 381 -17.01 28.77 6.38
CA ASP A 381 -15.58 29.09 6.35
C ASP A 381 -14.90 28.64 5.04
N ARG A 382 -15.65 27.95 4.16
CA ARG A 382 -15.19 27.42 2.89
C ARG A 382 -14.48 28.42 2.00
N ASP A 383 -15.15 29.57 1.79
CA ASP A 383 -14.66 30.61 0.85
C ASP A 383 -13.40 31.30 1.42
N GLU A 384 -13.36 31.47 2.74
CA GLU A 384 -12.20 32.01 3.44
C GLU A 384 -11.02 31.04 3.39
N PHE A 385 -11.28 29.74 3.60
CA PHE A 385 -10.24 28.72 3.48
C PHE A 385 -9.67 28.64 2.05
N LYS A 386 -10.55 28.68 1.05
CA LYS A 386 -10.12 28.74 -0.35
C LYS A 386 -9.21 29.95 -0.61
N ALA A 387 -9.55 31.12 -0.10
CA ALA A 387 -8.73 32.30 -0.24
C ALA A 387 -7.37 32.17 0.44
N ILE A 388 -7.31 31.54 1.62
CA ILE A 388 -6.04 31.24 2.34
C ILE A 388 -5.15 30.33 1.49
N VAL A 389 -5.71 29.28 0.89
CA VAL A 389 -4.96 28.36 0.02
C VAL A 389 -4.46 29.07 -1.24
N ASP A 390 -5.34 29.84 -1.93
CA ASP A 390 -4.95 30.60 -3.12
C ASP A 390 -3.81 31.59 -2.84
N GLU A 391 -3.88 32.31 -1.71
CA GLU A 391 -2.83 33.25 -1.27
C GLU A 391 -1.53 32.48 -0.90
N THR A 392 -1.64 31.31 -0.28
CA THR A 392 -0.48 30.47 0.07
C THR A 392 0.22 29.96 -1.18
N VAL A 393 -0.54 29.45 -2.15
CA VAL A 393 0.00 29.00 -3.45
C VAL A 393 0.65 30.17 -4.19
N ALA A 394 0.01 31.34 -4.25
CA ALA A 394 0.57 32.52 -4.88
C ALA A 394 1.88 32.96 -4.24
N GLU A 395 1.97 32.96 -2.90
CA GLU A 395 3.17 33.33 -2.15
C GLU A 395 4.33 32.35 -2.43
N LEU A 396 4.04 31.03 -2.48
CA LEU A 396 5.04 30.02 -2.85
C LEU A 396 5.50 30.14 -4.31
N LEU A 397 4.59 30.46 -5.22
CA LEU A 397 4.92 30.71 -6.63
C LEU A 397 5.80 31.97 -6.80
N GLU A 398 5.62 32.99 -5.99
CA GLU A 398 6.40 34.24 -6.05
C GLU A 398 7.75 34.09 -5.34
N ASN A 399 7.76 33.59 -4.11
CA ASN A 399 8.91 33.65 -3.20
C ASN A 399 9.65 32.31 -3.06
N GLY A 400 9.03 31.19 -3.46
CA GLY A 400 9.51 29.84 -3.17
C GLY A 400 9.25 29.40 -1.73
N ALA A 401 9.65 28.18 -1.40
CA ALA A 401 9.61 27.65 -0.05
C ALA A 401 10.75 28.23 0.79
N ASP A 402 10.53 28.35 2.11
CA ASP A 402 11.61 28.73 3.03
C ASP A 402 12.69 27.63 3.04
N GLN A 403 13.88 27.99 2.55
CA GLN A 403 14.97 27.04 2.30
C GLN A 403 15.53 26.46 3.60
N GLU A 404 15.53 27.19 4.72
CA GLU A 404 15.99 26.71 6.00
C GLU A 404 15.02 25.65 6.56
N THR A 405 13.72 25.95 6.49
CA THR A 405 12.65 25.01 6.88
C THR A 405 12.67 23.75 6.01
N LEU A 406 12.82 23.90 4.68
CA LEU A 406 12.88 22.79 3.75
C LEU A 406 14.09 21.87 4.03
N ALA A 407 15.28 22.45 4.25
CA ALA A 407 16.46 21.70 4.61
C ALA A 407 16.28 20.94 5.94
N ALA A 408 15.62 21.55 6.93
CA ALA A 408 15.33 20.91 8.20
C ALA A 408 14.35 19.73 8.04
N VAL A 409 13.31 19.87 7.24
CA VAL A 409 12.35 18.80 6.92
C VAL A 409 13.06 17.63 6.24
N CYS A 410 13.84 17.89 5.19
CA CYS A 410 14.61 16.85 4.50
C CYS A 410 15.58 16.13 5.45
N GLN A 411 16.22 16.86 6.36
CA GLN A 411 17.14 16.28 7.35
C GLN A 411 16.41 15.42 8.40
N ASN A 412 15.24 15.86 8.85
CA ASN A 412 14.38 15.07 9.74
C ASN A 412 13.90 13.78 9.08
N ARG A 413 13.51 13.84 7.80
CA ARG A 413 13.11 12.65 7.02
C ARG A 413 14.26 11.64 6.92
N ARG A 414 15.48 12.10 6.60
CA ARG A 414 16.68 11.25 6.60
C ARG A 414 16.91 10.58 7.94
N PHE A 415 16.83 11.35 9.02
CA PHE A 415 16.98 10.82 10.37
C PHE A 415 15.91 9.79 10.74
N SER A 416 14.66 10.01 10.33
CA SER A 416 13.56 9.06 10.56
C SER A 416 13.78 7.73 9.80
N VAL A 417 14.26 7.79 8.56
CA VAL A 417 14.60 6.57 7.78
C VAL A 417 15.79 5.84 8.41
N GLU A 418 16.84 6.55 8.84
CA GLU A 418 17.97 5.94 9.54
C GLU A 418 17.55 5.27 10.86
N LEU A 419 16.59 5.86 11.59
CA LEU A 419 16.02 5.24 12.79
C LEU A 419 15.20 4.00 12.46
N SER A 420 14.41 4.02 11.39
CA SER A 420 13.58 2.87 10.96
C SER A 420 14.43 1.67 10.55
N ASN A 421 15.67 1.87 10.12
CA ASN A 421 16.61 0.77 9.83
C ASN A 421 16.91 -0.10 11.05
N GLY A 422 16.72 0.40 12.27
CA GLY A 422 16.82 -0.35 13.51
C GLY A 422 15.50 -0.99 13.97
N ASP A 423 14.39 -0.73 13.26
CA ASP A 423 13.07 -1.25 13.63
C ASP A 423 12.93 -2.73 13.21
N PRO A 424 12.45 -3.61 14.11
CA PRO A 424 12.17 -5.00 13.76
C PRO A 424 11.13 -5.19 12.64
N SER A 425 10.32 -4.18 12.33
CA SER A 425 9.30 -4.20 11.27
C SER A 425 9.81 -3.68 9.91
N ARG A 426 11.08 -3.30 9.77
CA ARG A 426 11.63 -2.75 8.52
C ARG A 426 11.44 -3.66 7.29
N GLY A 427 11.53 -4.97 7.48
CA GLY A 427 11.29 -5.94 6.40
C GLY A 427 9.83 -5.95 5.93
N LEU A 428 8.88 -5.81 6.86
CA LEU A 428 7.47 -5.64 6.56
C LEU A 428 7.22 -4.32 5.80
N ALA A 429 7.73 -3.20 6.32
CA ALA A 429 7.58 -1.89 5.67
C ALA A 429 8.16 -1.88 4.24
N PHE A 430 9.31 -2.53 4.04
CA PHE A 430 9.88 -2.71 2.70
C PHE A 430 8.95 -3.53 1.78
N ALA A 431 8.37 -4.63 2.28
CA ALA A 431 7.47 -5.46 1.49
C ALA A 431 6.19 -4.70 1.08
N GLU A 432 5.65 -3.89 1.98
CA GLU A 432 4.49 -3.03 1.71
C GLU A 432 4.83 -1.94 0.68
N ASP A 433 5.92 -1.20 0.85
CA ASP A 433 6.35 -0.14 -0.06
C ASP A 433 6.61 -0.66 -1.48
N VAL A 434 7.38 -1.74 -1.60
CA VAL A 434 7.67 -2.38 -2.90
C VAL A 434 6.38 -2.82 -3.59
N THR A 435 5.44 -3.44 -2.85
CA THR A 435 4.18 -3.94 -3.43
C THR A 435 3.28 -2.80 -3.86
N THR A 436 3.15 -1.74 -3.08
CA THR A 436 2.35 -0.56 -3.39
C THR A 436 2.81 0.10 -4.68
N ARG A 437 4.11 0.36 -4.81
CA ARG A 437 4.67 1.02 -5.99
C ARG A 437 4.56 0.15 -7.24
N TRP A 438 4.87 -1.14 -7.11
CA TRP A 438 4.69 -2.08 -8.21
C TRP A 438 3.23 -2.19 -8.66
N ALA A 439 2.30 -2.22 -7.72
CA ALA A 439 0.87 -2.34 -8.05
C ALA A 439 0.39 -1.18 -8.90
N HIS A 440 0.86 0.02 -8.59
CA HIS A 440 0.49 1.22 -9.31
C HIS A 440 1.11 1.29 -10.71
N ASP A 441 2.44 1.21 -10.79
CA ASP A 441 3.21 1.43 -12.03
C ASP A 441 3.35 0.16 -12.88
N GLY A 442 3.19 -1.02 -12.31
CA GLY A 442 3.49 -2.31 -12.94
C GLY A 442 4.99 -2.58 -13.08
N ASP A 443 5.83 -1.71 -12.54
CA ASP A 443 7.29 -1.81 -12.57
C ASP A 443 7.80 -2.26 -11.19
N VAL A 444 8.39 -3.44 -11.15
CA VAL A 444 8.94 -4.04 -9.92
C VAL A 444 10.13 -3.26 -9.35
N THR A 445 10.68 -2.30 -10.11
CA THR A 445 11.80 -1.46 -9.69
C THR A 445 11.37 -0.05 -9.26
N ALA A 446 10.08 0.27 -9.31
CA ALA A 446 9.55 1.61 -9.05
C ALA A 446 9.96 2.17 -7.67
N TYR A 447 10.04 1.32 -6.64
CA TYR A 447 10.46 1.70 -5.29
C TYR A 447 11.91 2.23 -5.21
N GLN A 448 12.80 1.87 -6.17
CA GLN A 448 14.20 2.31 -6.17
C GLN A 448 14.32 3.82 -6.29
N THR A 449 13.39 4.46 -7.02
CA THR A 449 13.37 5.91 -7.23
C THR A 449 13.32 6.68 -5.91
N GLU A 450 12.55 6.20 -4.93
CA GLU A 450 12.45 6.87 -3.63
C GLU A 450 13.79 6.85 -2.88
N TYR A 451 14.46 5.70 -2.84
CA TYR A 451 15.80 5.60 -2.21
C TYR A 451 16.84 6.48 -2.91
N GLU A 452 16.78 6.57 -4.26
CA GLU A 452 17.67 7.44 -5.03
C GLU A 452 17.42 8.93 -4.75
N VAL A 453 16.15 9.34 -4.67
CA VAL A 453 15.76 10.71 -4.33
C VAL A 453 16.18 11.05 -2.90
N PHE A 454 15.96 10.12 -1.98
CA PHE A 454 16.31 10.25 -0.58
C PHE A 454 17.79 10.57 -0.39
N ASP A 455 18.68 9.88 -1.10
CA ASP A 455 20.13 10.11 -1.04
C ASP A 455 20.51 11.51 -1.59
N LYS A 456 19.71 12.07 -2.49
CA LYS A 456 19.95 13.35 -3.17
C LYS A 456 19.15 14.52 -2.58
N LEU A 457 18.39 14.35 -1.51
CA LEU A 457 17.52 15.42 -0.96
C LEU A 457 18.25 16.74 -0.74
N SER A 458 19.49 16.72 -0.24
CA SER A 458 20.28 17.94 -0.05
C SER A 458 20.60 18.65 -1.37
N GLU A 459 20.86 17.90 -2.44
CA GLU A 459 21.12 18.45 -3.77
C GLU A 459 19.85 19.09 -4.36
N TYR A 460 18.68 18.48 -4.15
CA TYR A 460 17.40 19.05 -4.56
C TYR A 460 17.09 20.36 -3.82
N VAL A 461 17.41 20.47 -2.54
CA VAL A 461 17.29 21.74 -1.78
C VAL A 461 18.20 22.80 -2.39
N GLU A 462 19.49 22.50 -2.57
CA GLU A 462 20.49 23.44 -3.08
C GLU A 462 20.22 23.90 -4.53
N SER A 463 19.66 23.01 -5.36
CA SER A 463 19.33 23.31 -6.77
C SER A 463 18.04 24.10 -6.95
N GLY A 464 17.19 24.22 -5.91
CA GLY A 464 15.86 24.82 -6.02
C GLY A 464 14.86 23.93 -6.77
N ALA A 465 15.06 22.62 -6.80
CA ALA A 465 14.21 21.67 -7.52
C ALA A 465 12.77 21.68 -6.95
N PHE A 466 12.61 21.82 -5.64
CA PHE A 466 11.29 21.90 -5.00
C PHE A 466 10.43 23.04 -5.57
N ASP A 467 11.00 24.24 -5.68
CA ASP A 467 10.30 25.39 -6.22
C ASP A 467 10.02 25.23 -7.72
N ALA A 468 10.95 24.60 -8.46
CA ALA A 468 10.78 24.35 -9.88
C ALA A 468 9.63 23.36 -10.14
N ILE A 469 9.55 22.28 -9.38
CA ILE A 469 8.49 21.27 -9.47
C ILE A 469 7.16 21.89 -9.05
N PHE A 470 7.10 22.60 -7.92
CA PHE A 470 5.89 23.30 -7.48
C PHE A 470 5.37 24.26 -8.55
N ARG A 471 6.23 25.09 -9.15
CA ARG A 471 5.86 26.01 -10.24
C ARG A 471 5.33 25.29 -11.47
N LYS A 472 5.94 24.15 -11.83
CA LYS A 472 5.53 23.34 -13.00
C LYS A 472 4.06 22.93 -12.90
N TYR A 473 3.62 22.49 -11.73
CA TYR A 473 2.27 21.94 -11.55
C TYR A 473 1.25 22.98 -11.04
N MET A 474 1.67 23.91 -10.18
CA MET A 474 0.75 24.82 -9.50
C MET A 474 0.54 26.16 -10.19
N THR A 475 1.31 26.51 -11.24
CA THR A 475 1.08 27.75 -12.00
C THR A 475 -0.25 27.71 -12.75
N ASN A 476 -0.60 26.58 -13.37
CA ASN A 476 -1.86 26.35 -14.06
C ASN A 476 -2.28 24.90 -13.86
N PRO A 477 -2.84 24.55 -12.70
CA PRO A 477 -3.26 23.17 -12.44
C PRO A 477 -4.35 22.76 -13.43
N ALA A 478 -4.21 21.57 -14.01
CA ALA A 478 -5.14 21.07 -15.00
C ALA A 478 -6.53 20.81 -14.40
N ARG A 479 -6.55 20.27 -13.16
CA ARG A 479 -7.76 19.97 -12.39
C ARG A 479 -7.64 20.45 -10.96
N SER A 480 -8.72 21.04 -10.43
CA SER A 480 -8.83 21.35 -9.01
C SER A 480 -10.28 21.20 -8.51
N VAL A 481 -10.43 20.75 -7.28
CA VAL A 481 -11.71 20.46 -6.63
C VAL A 481 -11.76 21.12 -5.26
N LEU A 482 -12.83 21.90 -4.99
CA LEU A 482 -13.19 22.35 -3.65
C LEU A 482 -14.39 21.52 -3.17
N LEU A 483 -14.17 20.65 -2.20
CA LEU A 483 -15.21 19.80 -1.62
C LEU A 483 -15.47 20.20 -0.17
N VAL A 484 -16.74 20.35 0.16
CA VAL A 484 -17.22 20.47 1.54
C VAL A 484 -18.08 19.27 1.88
N THR A 485 -17.72 18.55 2.91
CA THR A 485 -18.57 17.51 3.50
C THR A 485 -19.07 18.01 4.85
N VAL A 486 -20.37 17.93 5.07
CA VAL A 486 -21.02 18.32 6.33
C VAL A 486 -21.69 17.11 6.96
N THR A 487 -21.71 17.06 8.29
CA THR A 487 -22.54 16.07 9.00
C THR A 487 -23.99 16.55 9.04
N GLU A 488 -24.92 15.62 8.79
CA GLU A 488 -26.36 15.86 9.00
C GLU A 488 -26.85 14.99 10.15
N PRO A 489 -27.13 15.60 11.35
CA PRO A 489 -27.59 14.86 12.50
C PRO A 489 -28.96 14.21 12.24
N GLY A 490 -29.07 12.90 12.57
CA GLY A 490 -30.28 12.12 12.38
C GLY A 490 -30.47 11.53 10.99
N LEU A 491 -29.52 11.72 10.08
CA LEU A 491 -29.44 10.98 8.83
C LEU A 491 -28.77 9.62 9.12
N HIS A 492 -29.49 8.52 8.80
CA HIS A 492 -29.02 7.14 9.02
C HIS A 492 -29.06 6.37 7.71
#